data_5fdd0cbb1892f284830c8901c052f9fa
#
_entry.id   5fdd0cbb1892f284830c8901c052f9fa
#
_cell.length_a   1.000
_cell.length_b   1.000
_cell.length_c   1.000
_cell.angle_alpha   90.00
_cell.angle_beta   90.00
_cell.angle_gamma   90.00
#
_symmetry.space_group_name_H-M   'P 1'
#
loop_
_entity.id
_entity.type
_entity.pdbx_description
1 polymer ?
#
loop_
_entity_poly.entity_id
_entity_poly.type
_entity_poly.pdbx_seq_one_letter_code
_entity_poly.pdbx_strand_id
1 'polypeptide(L)'
;MTELYKVSTKGGRTEQVLGTPAEAVCFDKTGKTLLYQDRKGFEDEWRKHHTSSITRDVWMYDTQSKKHTNLTRHAGEDRNPVLSPDNQTVYFLSERDGGSFNVYSFPLNAPQSVNPVTSFKTHPVRFLSMGSNGTLCYTYDGEIYTQQGNAAPQKVKINLIRDDQDKVADLSFTKGATSATVSPDGKQVAFIVRGEVFVTSADYTTTKQITHTPAREAGVTFAPDNRTLAYASERNGNWELYLAKIARKEDCLLYTSDAADDRI
;
A
#
# COMPACT_ATOMS: atom_id res chain seq x y z
N MET A 1 13.61 -20.90 -1.33
CA MET A 1 13.11 -20.89 -2.73
C MET A 1 11.60 -20.98 -2.69
N THR A 2 10.89 -20.22 -3.48
CA THR A 2 9.41 -20.20 -3.48
C THR A 2 8.91 -21.37 -4.33
N GLU A 3 8.15 -22.29 -3.75
CA GLU A 3 7.57 -23.45 -4.45
C GLU A 3 6.05 -23.33 -4.46
N LEU A 4 5.39 -23.92 -5.45
CA LEU A 4 3.94 -23.90 -5.57
C LEU A 4 3.32 -25.18 -4.98
N TYR A 5 2.44 -24.98 -4.01
CA TYR A 5 1.64 -26.06 -3.38
C TYR A 5 0.15 -25.83 -3.58
N LYS A 6 -0.62 -26.90 -3.57
CA LYS A 6 -2.08 -26.87 -3.51
C LYS A 6 -2.57 -27.51 -2.21
N VAL A 7 -3.70 -27.07 -1.74
CA VAL A 7 -4.44 -27.67 -0.60
C VAL A 7 -5.92 -27.65 -0.94
N SER A 8 -6.64 -28.68 -0.50
CA SER A 8 -8.09 -28.72 -0.66
C SER A 8 -8.76 -27.63 0.18
N THR A 9 -9.81 -26.97 -0.36
CA THR A 9 -10.65 -26.02 0.41
C THR A 9 -11.34 -26.65 1.61
N LYS A 10 -11.41 -27.98 1.67
CA LYS A 10 -11.93 -28.76 2.80
C LYS A 10 -10.83 -29.14 3.81
N GLY A 11 -9.60 -28.64 3.63
CA GLY A 11 -8.43 -29.00 4.41
C GLY A 11 -7.78 -30.31 3.91
N GLY A 12 -6.78 -30.77 4.64
CA GLY A 12 -6.03 -31.99 4.34
C GLY A 12 -4.55 -31.71 4.06
N ARG A 13 -3.85 -32.67 3.48
CA ARG A 13 -2.43 -32.58 3.17
C ARG A 13 -2.18 -31.64 1.99
N THR A 14 -1.17 -30.79 2.12
CA THR A 14 -0.65 -30.01 1.00
C THR A 14 0.12 -30.89 0.01
N GLU A 15 -0.07 -30.63 -1.29
CA GLU A 15 0.60 -31.32 -2.38
C GLU A 15 1.43 -30.33 -3.19
N GLN A 16 2.67 -30.64 -3.47
CA GLN A 16 3.51 -29.82 -4.34
C GLN A 16 3.05 -29.91 -5.78
N VAL A 17 2.83 -28.74 -6.39
CA VAL A 17 2.46 -28.61 -7.81
C VAL A 17 3.69 -28.41 -8.67
N LEU A 18 4.56 -27.47 -8.26
CA LEU A 18 5.82 -27.16 -8.92
C LEU A 18 6.95 -27.05 -7.90
N GLY A 19 8.10 -27.66 -8.19
CA GLY A 19 9.37 -27.44 -7.49
C GLY A 19 10.15 -26.25 -8.04
N THR A 20 9.69 -25.63 -9.14
CA THR A 20 10.27 -24.43 -9.72
C THR A 20 9.63 -23.19 -9.09
N PRO A 21 10.39 -22.14 -8.77
CA PRO A 21 9.83 -20.90 -8.24
C PRO A 21 8.79 -20.31 -9.20
N ALA A 22 7.56 -20.18 -8.73
CA ALA A 22 6.43 -19.68 -9.50
C ALA A 22 5.60 -18.71 -8.66
N GLU A 23 5.26 -17.55 -9.25
CA GLU A 23 4.42 -16.51 -8.65
C GLU A 23 3.32 -16.09 -9.64
N ALA A 24 2.31 -15.36 -9.16
CA ALA A 24 1.18 -14.87 -9.97
C ALA A 24 0.57 -15.95 -10.86
N VAL A 25 0.17 -17.04 -10.26
CA VAL A 25 -0.28 -18.26 -10.92
C VAL A 25 -1.70 -18.11 -11.47
N CYS A 26 -1.94 -18.49 -12.71
CA CYS A 26 -3.24 -18.53 -13.36
C CYS A 26 -3.46 -19.90 -14.03
N PHE A 27 -4.57 -20.57 -13.71
CA PHE A 27 -4.97 -21.81 -14.36
C PHE A 27 -5.97 -21.56 -15.49
N ASP A 28 -5.90 -22.37 -16.53
CA ASP A 28 -7.00 -22.50 -17.47
C ASP A 28 -8.22 -23.16 -16.80
N LYS A 29 -9.39 -23.09 -17.44
CA LYS A 29 -10.63 -23.67 -16.89
C LYS A 29 -10.57 -25.20 -16.71
N THR A 30 -9.67 -25.86 -17.40
CA THR A 30 -9.53 -27.33 -17.34
C THR A 30 -8.51 -27.78 -16.31
N GLY A 31 -7.71 -26.88 -15.75
CA GLY A 31 -6.59 -27.18 -14.86
C GLY A 31 -5.41 -27.89 -15.55
N LYS A 32 -5.38 -27.94 -16.90
CA LYS A 32 -4.32 -28.58 -17.66
C LYS A 32 -3.16 -27.62 -17.90
N THR A 33 -3.45 -26.35 -18.09
CA THR A 33 -2.47 -25.31 -18.37
C THR A 33 -2.36 -24.36 -17.17
N LEU A 34 -1.14 -24.14 -16.72
CA LEU A 34 -0.79 -23.21 -15.68
C LEU A 34 0.12 -22.15 -16.28
N LEU A 35 -0.29 -20.88 -16.18
CA LEU A 35 0.57 -19.74 -16.45
C LEU A 35 1.15 -19.24 -15.11
N TYR A 36 2.40 -18.81 -15.14
CA TYR A 36 3.07 -18.25 -13.98
C TYR A 36 4.18 -17.30 -14.40
N GLN A 37 4.58 -16.40 -13.51
CA GLN A 37 5.85 -15.70 -13.64
C GLN A 37 6.92 -16.45 -12.85
N ASP A 38 8.13 -16.54 -13.41
CA ASP A 38 9.25 -17.15 -12.70
C ASP A 38 9.82 -16.19 -11.63
N ARG A 39 10.61 -16.75 -10.73
CA ARG A 39 11.36 -15.99 -9.72
C ARG A 39 12.81 -16.49 -9.69
N LYS A 40 13.67 -15.77 -10.37
CA LYS A 40 15.10 -16.12 -10.50
C LYS A 40 15.94 -15.61 -9.31
N GLY A 41 15.42 -14.61 -8.57
CA GLY A 41 16.11 -14.00 -7.43
C GLY A 41 15.19 -13.09 -6.62
N PHE A 42 15.77 -12.32 -5.70
CA PHE A 42 15.06 -11.28 -5.00
C PHE A 42 15.01 -10.03 -5.89
N GLU A 43 13.81 -9.57 -6.15
CA GLU A 43 13.53 -8.37 -6.95
C GLU A 43 12.56 -7.47 -6.22
N ASP A 44 12.86 -6.17 -6.19
CA ASP A 44 11.94 -5.17 -5.67
C ASP A 44 10.81 -4.94 -6.67
N GLU A 45 9.58 -5.25 -6.26
CA GLU A 45 8.39 -5.09 -7.11
C GLU A 45 8.13 -3.64 -7.56
N TRP A 46 8.71 -2.68 -6.90
CA TRP A 46 8.52 -1.26 -7.17
C TRP A 46 9.55 -0.69 -8.15
N ARG A 47 10.58 -1.45 -8.50
CA ARG A 47 11.59 -1.04 -9.49
C ARG A 47 10.98 -0.85 -10.87
N LYS A 48 11.55 0.10 -11.62
CA LYS A 48 11.22 0.38 -13.02
C LYS A 48 12.46 0.16 -13.89
N HIS A 49 12.23 -0.15 -15.16
CA HIS A 49 13.25 -0.24 -16.21
C HIS A 49 14.43 -1.16 -15.83
N HIS A 50 14.12 -2.22 -15.13
CA HIS A 50 15.12 -3.17 -14.69
C HIS A 50 15.38 -4.22 -15.76
N THR A 51 16.64 -4.33 -16.18
CA THR A 51 17.12 -5.38 -17.08
C THR A 51 18.26 -6.13 -16.40
N SER A 52 18.08 -7.40 -16.14
CA SER A 52 19.10 -8.27 -15.55
C SER A 52 18.79 -9.74 -15.80
N SER A 53 19.68 -10.62 -15.38
CA SER A 53 19.47 -12.07 -15.46
C SER A 53 18.37 -12.59 -14.54
N ILE A 54 17.87 -11.77 -13.60
CA ILE A 54 16.82 -12.14 -12.65
C ILE A 54 15.45 -11.52 -12.97
N THR A 55 15.31 -10.75 -14.05
CA THR A 55 14.00 -10.28 -14.52
C THR A 55 13.07 -11.44 -14.79
N ARG A 56 11.80 -11.24 -14.45
CA ARG A 56 10.77 -12.25 -14.58
C ARG A 56 10.34 -12.41 -16.02
N ASP A 57 10.01 -13.64 -16.39
CA ASP A 57 9.34 -13.99 -17.63
C ASP A 57 8.01 -14.69 -17.35
N VAL A 58 7.09 -14.64 -18.30
CA VAL A 58 5.86 -15.42 -18.28
C VAL A 58 6.11 -16.81 -18.84
N TRP A 59 5.74 -17.81 -18.05
CA TRP A 59 5.90 -19.22 -18.38
C TRP A 59 4.56 -19.95 -18.41
N MET A 60 4.53 -21.00 -19.20
CA MET A 60 3.43 -21.95 -19.24
C MET A 60 3.93 -23.33 -18.77
N TYR A 61 3.14 -23.98 -17.93
CA TYR A 61 3.33 -25.36 -17.53
C TYR A 61 2.14 -26.20 -17.94
N ASP A 62 2.39 -27.25 -18.68
CA ASP A 62 1.42 -28.27 -19.02
C ASP A 62 1.42 -29.36 -17.94
N THR A 63 0.28 -29.50 -17.24
CA THR A 63 0.17 -30.41 -16.08
C THR A 63 0.18 -31.89 -16.50
N GLN A 64 -0.10 -32.22 -17.78
CA GLN A 64 -0.11 -33.58 -18.30
C GLN A 64 1.28 -34.00 -18.76
N SER A 65 1.90 -33.23 -19.66
CA SER A 65 3.23 -33.51 -20.17
C SER A 65 4.37 -33.12 -19.26
N LYS A 66 4.06 -32.37 -18.18
CA LYS A 66 5.05 -31.80 -17.23
C LYS A 66 6.06 -30.84 -17.89
N LYS A 67 5.72 -30.29 -19.04
CA LYS A 67 6.59 -29.41 -19.81
C LYS A 67 6.43 -27.96 -19.40
N HIS A 68 7.56 -27.29 -19.20
CA HIS A 68 7.64 -25.84 -19.04
C HIS A 68 8.00 -25.17 -20.36
N THR A 69 7.34 -24.07 -20.68
CA THR A 69 7.59 -23.29 -21.91
C THR A 69 7.67 -21.81 -21.51
N ASN A 70 8.80 -21.15 -21.80
CA ASN A 70 8.93 -19.71 -21.64
C ASN A 70 8.20 -19.01 -22.79
N LEU A 71 7.23 -18.15 -22.47
CA LEU A 71 6.37 -17.49 -23.45
C LEU A 71 6.88 -16.11 -23.87
N THR A 72 7.62 -15.38 -23.01
CA THR A 72 7.95 -13.97 -23.29
C THR A 72 9.40 -13.72 -23.65
N ARG A 73 10.37 -14.34 -23.01
CA ARG A 73 11.83 -14.23 -23.32
C ARG A 73 12.29 -12.79 -23.59
N HIS A 74 11.90 -11.86 -22.76
CA HIS A 74 12.21 -10.45 -22.90
C HIS A 74 13.36 -10.04 -21.97
N ALA A 75 14.18 -9.04 -22.39
CA ALA A 75 15.28 -8.56 -21.56
C ALA A 75 14.82 -7.77 -20.31
N GLY A 76 13.65 -7.13 -20.40
CA GLY A 76 12.99 -6.46 -19.28
C GLY A 76 12.03 -7.40 -18.54
N GLU A 77 11.30 -6.85 -17.61
CA GLU A 77 10.41 -7.61 -16.74
C GLU A 77 9.04 -7.84 -17.39
N ASP A 78 8.61 -9.10 -17.42
CA ASP A 78 7.27 -9.53 -17.83
C ASP A 78 6.61 -10.30 -16.68
N ARG A 79 5.43 -9.86 -16.20
CA ARG A 79 4.81 -10.40 -14.99
C ARG A 79 3.29 -10.35 -14.96
N ASN A 80 2.70 -10.91 -13.90
CA ASN A 80 1.25 -10.96 -13.66
C ASN A 80 0.45 -11.52 -14.86
N PRO A 81 0.74 -12.73 -15.36
CA PRO A 81 -0.02 -13.30 -16.46
C PRO A 81 -1.46 -13.60 -16.03
N VAL A 82 -2.41 -13.27 -16.88
CA VAL A 82 -3.82 -13.68 -16.79
C VAL A 82 -4.30 -14.23 -18.10
N LEU A 83 -5.16 -15.25 -18.05
CA LEU A 83 -5.67 -15.93 -19.23
C LEU A 83 -7.11 -15.50 -19.51
N SER A 84 -7.42 -15.23 -20.78
CA SER A 84 -8.79 -14.91 -21.19
C SER A 84 -9.77 -16.06 -20.88
N PRO A 85 -11.07 -15.77 -20.70
CA PRO A 85 -12.06 -16.80 -20.36
C PRO A 85 -12.24 -17.91 -21.41
N ASP A 86 -11.85 -17.65 -22.66
CA ASP A 86 -11.84 -18.61 -23.76
C ASP A 86 -10.52 -19.42 -23.85
N ASN A 87 -9.56 -19.17 -22.93
CA ASN A 87 -8.22 -19.76 -22.90
C ASN A 87 -7.36 -19.46 -24.14
N GLN A 88 -7.66 -18.41 -24.91
CA GLN A 88 -6.94 -18.14 -26.15
C GLN A 88 -5.92 -17.01 -26.08
N THR A 89 -6.12 -16.05 -25.18
CA THR A 89 -5.28 -14.86 -25.07
C THR A 89 -4.67 -14.74 -23.69
N VAL A 90 -3.37 -14.49 -23.64
CA VAL A 90 -2.63 -14.18 -22.41
C VAL A 90 -2.47 -12.68 -22.34
N TYR A 91 -2.82 -12.08 -21.19
CA TYR A 91 -2.52 -10.69 -20.84
C TYR A 91 -1.46 -10.67 -19.74
N PHE A 92 -0.59 -9.70 -19.76
CA PHE A 92 0.51 -9.60 -18.80
C PHE A 92 1.01 -8.15 -18.69
N LEU A 93 1.79 -7.85 -17.66
CA LEU A 93 2.45 -6.56 -17.47
C LEU A 93 3.86 -6.60 -18.03
N SER A 94 4.24 -5.58 -18.80
CA SER A 94 5.58 -5.47 -19.40
C SER A 94 6.04 -4.02 -19.53
N GLU A 95 7.34 -3.80 -19.47
CA GLU A 95 8.03 -2.52 -19.76
C GLU A 95 8.70 -2.50 -21.13
N ARG A 96 8.34 -3.39 -22.06
CA ARG A 96 9.05 -3.66 -23.32
C ARG A 96 9.25 -2.47 -24.24
N ASP A 97 8.40 -1.43 -24.14
CA ASP A 97 8.52 -0.22 -24.96
C ASP A 97 9.40 0.86 -24.31
N GLY A 98 10.20 0.50 -23.28
CA GLY A 98 11.10 1.42 -22.59
C GLY A 98 10.38 2.43 -21.68
N GLY A 99 9.06 2.32 -21.55
CA GLY A 99 8.21 3.13 -20.68
C GLY A 99 7.93 2.49 -19.33
N SER A 100 6.87 2.91 -18.68
CA SER A 100 6.35 2.26 -17.48
C SER A 100 5.63 0.95 -17.84
N PHE A 101 5.40 0.09 -16.85
CA PHE A 101 4.57 -1.11 -17.03
C PHE A 101 3.23 -0.76 -17.65
N ASN A 102 2.88 -1.48 -18.70
CA ASN A 102 1.59 -1.47 -19.36
C ASN A 102 1.07 -2.90 -19.53
N VAL A 103 -0.22 -3.02 -19.80
CA VAL A 103 -0.81 -4.31 -20.17
C VAL A 103 -0.51 -4.61 -21.64
N TYR A 104 0.01 -5.79 -21.89
CA TYR A 104 0.22 -6.38 -23.21
C TYR A 104 -0.54 -7.69 -23.33
N SER A 105 -0.76 -8.13 -24.55
CA SER A 105 -1.40 -9.42 -24.83
C SER A 105 -0.75 -10.14 -25.99
N PHE A 106 -0.89 -11.47 -26.00
CA PHE A 106 -0.58 -12.31 -27.14
C PHE A 106 -1.54 -13.50 -27.21
N PRO A 107 -1.80 -14.05 -28.43
CA PRO A 107 -2.49 -15.33 -28.55
C PRO A 107 -1.65 -16.45 -27.94
N LEU A 108 -2.25 -17.34 -27.14
CA LEU A 108 -1.54 -18.43 -26.46
C LEU A 108 -0.79 -19.36 -27.44
N ASN A 109 -1.33 -19.53 -28.63
CA ASN A 109 -0.72 -20.32 -29.72
C ASN A 109 0.35 -19.55 -30.52
N ALA A 110 0.49 -18.22 -30.32
CA ALA A 110 1.46 -17.38 -31.02
C ALA A 110 2.08 -16.34 -30.04
N PRO A 111 2.86 -16.78 -29.05
CA PRO A 111 3.34 -15.90 -27.96
C PRO A 111 4.30 -14.80 -28.43
N GLN A 112 4.87 -14.90 -29.62
CA GLN A 112 5.70 -13.84 -30.21
C GLN A 112 4.89 -12.69 -30.82
N SER A 113 3.56 -12.83 -30.98
CA SER A 113 2.67 -11.79 -31.52
C SER A 113 2.15 -10.88 -30.40
N VAL A 114 3.06 -10.15 -29.75
CA VAL A 114 2.72 -9.29 -28.59
C VAL A 114 2.16 -7.97 -29.08
N ASN A 115 1.01 -7.56 -28.49
CA ASN A 115 0.33 -6.32 -28.77
C ASN A 115 0.11 -5.51 -27.49
N PRO A 116 0.27 -4.17 -27.52
CA PRO A 116 -0.08 -3.32 -26.40
C PRO A 116 -1.60 -3.23 -26.21
N VAL A 117 -2.06 -3.29 -24.97
CA VAL A 117 -3.47 -3.12 -24.59
C VAL A 117 -3.69 -1.76 -23.90
N THR A 118 -2.69 -1.30 -23.13
CA THR A 118 -2.67 0.04 -22.52
C THR A 118 -1.43 0.80 -22.99
N SER A 119 -1.47 2.14 -22.85
CA SER A 119 -0.38 3.03 -23.30
C SER A 119 -0.12 4.17 -22.33
N PHE A 120 -0.17 3.89 -21.03
CA PHE A 120 0.14 4.87 -19.99
C PHE A 120 1.62 5.26 -20.01
N LYS A 121 1.92 6.54 -19.76
CA LYS A 121 3.29 7.09 -19.90
C LYS A 121 3.96 7.42 -18.57
N THR A 122 3.20 7.84 -17.56
CA THR A 122 3.75 8.48 -16.36
C THR A 122 3.97 7.46 -15.24
N HIS A 123 2.98 6.62 -14.94
CA HIS A 123 3.01 5.66 -13.85
C HIS A 123 2.89 4.23 -14.35
N PRO A 124 3.40 3.24 -13.61
CA PRO A 124 3.24 1.84 -13.97
C PRO A 124 1.81 1.35 -13.71
N VAL A 125 1.30 0.53 -14.62
CA VAL A 125 0.14 -0.33 -14.37
C VAL A 125 0.57 -1.46 -13.43
N ARG A 126 -0.27 -1.81 -12.44
CA ARG A 126 0.01 -2.85 -11.45
C ARG A 126 -1.23 -3.69 -11.14
N PHE A 127 -1.02 -4.84 -10.49
CA PHE A 127 -2.08 -5.71 -9.96
C PHE A 127 -3.10 -6.14 -11.03
N LEU A 128 -2.58 -6.58 -12.19
CA LEU A 128 -3.43 -7.05 -13.27
C LEU A 128 -4.21 -8.30 -12.86
N SER A 129 -5.49 -8.28 -13.11
CA SER A 129 -6.41 -9.40 -12.92
C SER A 129 -7.48 -9.41 -14.01
N MET A 130 -8.24 -10.50 -14.13
CA MET A 130 -9.32 -10.62 -15.11
C MET A 130 -10.55 -11.27 -14.48
N GLY A 131 -11.70 -10.69 -14.75
CA GLY A 131 -13.00 -11.25 -14.39
C GLY A 131 -13.41 -12.38 -15.35
N SER A 132 -14.33 -13.22 -14.90
CA SER A 132 -14.86 -14.35 -15.71
C SER A 132 -15.55 -13.94 -17.02
N ASN A 133 -15.92 -12.68 -17.15
CA ASN A 133 -16.49 -12.06 -18.35
C ASN A 133 -15.45 -11.44 -19.30
N GLY A 134 -14.14 -11.60 -19.01
CA GLY A 134 -13.05 -11.03 -19.81
C GLY A 134 -12.71 -9.58 -19.51
N THR A 135 -13.30 -8.98 -18.47
CA THR A 135 -12.96 -7.62 -18.05
C THR A 135 -11.62 -7.63 -17.31
N LEU A 136 -10.64 -6.88 -17.81
CA LEU A 136 -9.39 -6.61 -17.13
C LEU A 136 -9.64 -5.65 -15.96
N CYS A 137 -8.95 -5.87 -14.86
CA CYS A 137 -8.89 -4.97 -13.73
C CYS A 137 -7.42 -4.77 -13.34
N TYR A 138 -7.03 -3.52 -13.12
CA TYR A 138 -5.67 -3.15 -12.76
C TYR A 138 -5.64 -1.80 -12.03
N THR A 139 -4.51 -1.47 -11.43
CA THR A 139 -4.31 -0.15 -10.82
C THR A 139 -3.37 0.70 -11.67
N TYR A 140 -3.64 1.99 -11.69
CA TYR A 140 -2.80 3.02 -12.30
C TYR A 140 -2.92 4.30 -11.49
N ASP A 141 -1.80 4.92 -11.12
CA ASP A 141 -1.75 6.19 -10.37
C ASP A 141 -2.61 6.18 -9.09
N GLY A 142 -2.53 5.09 -8.31
CA GLY A 142 -3.29 4.92 -7.07
C GLY A 142 -4.77 4.61 -7.23
N GLU A 143 -5.30 4.54 -8.46
CA GLU A 143 -6.70 4.33 -8.77
C GLU A 143 -6.94 2.96 -9.41
N ILE A 144 -8.16 2.44 -9.32
CA ILE A 144 -8.58 1.19 -9.92
C ILE A 144 -9.23 1.46 -11.27
N TYR A 145 -8.82 0.70 -12.28
CA TYR A 145 -9.39 0.75 -13.63
C TYR A 145 -9.93 -0.60 -14.06
N THR A 146 -10.99 -0.56 -14.87
CA THR A 146 -11.48 -1.72 -15.61
C THR A 146 -11.43 -1.44 -17.11
N GLN A 147 -11.23 -2.51 -17.90
CA GLN A 147 -11.14 -2.41 -19.35
C GLN A 147 -11.63 -3.69 -19.98
N GLN A 148 -12.42 -3.60 -21.04
CA GLN A 148 -12.89 -4.74 -21.79
C GLN A 148 -12.27 -4.75 -23.18
N GLY A 149 -11.49 -5.78 -23.48
CA GLY A 149 -10.75 -5.88 -24.73
C GLY A 149 -9.91 -4.63 -25.00
N ASN A 150 -10.07 -4.04 -26.18
CA ASN A 150 -9.36 -2.82 -26.61
C ASN A 150 -10.15 -1.52 -26.32
N ALA A 151 -11.22 -1.57 -25.51
CA ALA A 151 -11.96 -0.38 -25.12
C ALA A 151 -11.08 0.55 -24.26
N ALA A 152 -11.45 1.82 -24.16
CA ALA A 152 -10.74 2.76 -23.30
C ALA A 152 -10.85 2.35 -21.82
N PRO A 153 -9.74 2.48 -21.04
CA PRO A 153 -9.78 2.25 -19.59
C PRO A 153 -10.85 3.09 -18.89
N GLN A 154 -11.59 2.47 -17.99
CA GLN A 154 -12.63 3.12 -17.20
C GLN A 154 -12.20 3.12 -15.72
N LYS A 155 -12.07 4.32 -15.14
CA LYS A 155 -11.79 4.47 -13.71
C LYS A 155 -13.00 4.00 -12.90
N VAL A 156 -12.78 3.14 -11.92
CA VAL A 156 -13.83 2.67 -11.01
C VAL A 156 -14.18 3.79 -10.03
N LYS A 157 -15.44 4.23 -10.04
CA LYS A 157 -15.92 5.19 -9.05
C LYS A 157 -16.32 4.45 -7.78
N ILE A 158 -15.55 4.67 -6.72
CA ILE A 158 -15.83 4.09 -5.39
C ILE A 158 -16.61 5.13 -4.58
N ASN A 159 -17.82 4.78 -4.18
CA ASN A 159 -18.62 5.57 -3.26
C ASN A 159 -18.63 4.85 -1.90
N LEU A 160 -18.09 5.51 -0.89
CA LEU A 160 -18.17 5.02 0.49
C LEU A 160 -19.37 5.67 1.16
N ILE A 161 -20.36 4.84 1.50
CA ILE A 161 -21.46 5.26 2.37
C ILE A 161 -21.01 4.90 3.78
N ARG A 162 -20.73 5.93 4.60
CA ARG A 162 -20.43 5.76 6.01
C ARG A 162 -21.61 6.23 6.83
N ASP A 163 -22.07 5.39 7.70
CA ASP A 163 -23.01 5.76 8.76
C ASP A 163 -22.20 6.22 9.99
N ASP A 164 -21.41 7.28 9.79
CA ASP A 164 -20.57 7.87 10.84
C ASP A 164 -21.47 8.72 11.75
N GLN A 165 -22.26 8.08 12.59
CA GLN A 165 -23.06 8.79 13.61
C GLN A 165 -22.18 9.27 14.78
N ASP A 166 -21.07 8.61 15.06
CA ASP A 166 -20.16 8.97 16.13
C ASP A 166 -18.81 9.45 15.59
N LYS A 167 -18.64 10.76 15.53
CA LYS A 167 -17.34 11.40 15.21
C LYS A 167 -16.34 11.34 16.37
N VAL A 168 -16.76 10.84 17.52
CA VAL A 168 -15.94 10.75 18.73
C VAL A 168 -15.71 9.28 19.05
N ALA A 169 -14.45 8.88 19.13
CA ALA A 169 -14.03 7.55 19.56
C ALA A 169 -13.20 7.69 20.84
N ASP A 170 -13.57 6.96 21.89
CA ASP A 170 -12.76 6.83 23.09
C ASP A 170 -11.59 5.89 22.79
N LEU A 171 -10.37 6.43 22.81
CA LEU A 171 -9.16 5.68 22.56
C LEU A 171 -8.35 5.54 23.85
N SER A 172 -8.04 4.31 24.23
CA SER A 172 -7.16 4.01 25.35
C SER A 172 -5.75 3.69 24.85
N PHE A 173 -4.77 4.48 25.28
CA PHE A 173 -3.36 4.29 24.94
C PHE A 173 -2.58 3.84 26.17
N THR A 174 -2.09 2.62 26.17
CA THR A 174 -1.21 2.08 27.21
C THR A 174 0.27 2.06 26.80
N LYS A 175 0.57 2.40 25.53
CA LYS A 175 1.93 2.38 24.94
C LYS A 175 2.03 3.42 23.82
N GLY A 176 3.27 3.77 23.44
CA GLY A 176 3.52 4.51 22.19
C GLY A 176 3.75 6.01 22.37
N ALA A 177 4.03 6.48 23.57
CA ALA A 177 4.56 7.83 23.74
C ALA A 177 5.95 7.94 23.09
N THR A 178 6.12 8.90 22.17
CA THR A 178 7.37 9.13 21.43
C THR A 178 8.24 10.23 22.04
N SER A 179 7.65 11.11 22.85
CA SER A 179 8.30 12.18 23.59
C SER A 179 7.50 12.47 24.86
N ALA A 180 8.17 12.79 25.96
CA ALA A 180 7.52 13.20 27.19
C ALA A 180 8.41 14.20 27.95
N THR A 181 7.76 15.13 28.70
CA THR A 181 8.40 16.12 29.57
C THR A 181 7.54 16.42 30.77
N VAL A 182 8.15 16.79 31.86
CA VAL A 182 7.47 17.20 33.09
C VAL A 182 7.56 18.72 33.23
N SER A 183 6.49 19.38 33.70
CA SER A 183 6.51 20.80 33.98
C SER A 183 7.53 21.12 35.09
N PRO A 184 8.15 22.31 35.11
CA PRO A 184 9.11 22.71 36.13
C PRO A 184 8.60 22.59 37.58
N ASP A 185 7.31 22.78 37.81
CA ASP A 185 6.66 22.61 39.11
C ASP A 185 6.25 21.16 39.44
N GLY A 186 6.47 20.21 38.53
CA GLY A 186 6.18 18.79 38.70
C GLY A 186 4.70 18.39 38.63
N LYS A 187 3.79 19.33 38.34
CA LYS A 187 2.33 19.08 38.40
C LYS A 187 1.72 18.58 37.12
N GLN A 188 2.42 18.71 35.99
CA GLN A 188 1.95 18.38 34.67
C GLN A 188 2.97 17.52 33.91
N VAL A 189 2.48 16.58 33.12
CA VAL A 189 3.29 15.79 32.19
C VAL A 189 2.73 16.02 30.80
N ALA A 190 3.55 16.52 29.86
CA ALA A 190 3.24 16.58 28.45
C ALA A 190 3.88 15.42 27.71
N PHE A 191 3.16 14.85 26.77
CA PHE A 191 3.65 13.74 25.98
C PHE A 191 3.01 13.70 24.58
N ILE A 192 3.65 12.99 23.66
CA ILE A 192 3.16 12.82 22.30
C ILE A 192 2.78 11.37 22.07
N VAL A 193 1.53 11.15 21.63
CA VAL A 193 1.01 9.84 21.20
C VAL A 193 0.34 10.01 19.85
N ARG A 194 0.67 9.11 18.90
CA ARG A 194 0.12 9.11 17.52
C ARG A 194 0.28 10.45 16.79
N GLY A 195 1.33 11.19 17.09
CA GLY A 195 1.60 12.48 16.49
C GLY A 195 0.87 13.66 17.09
N GLU A 196 0.10 13.49 18.16
CA GLU A 196 -0.62 14.55 18.85
C GLU A 196 -0.04 14.81 20.24
N VAL A 197 -0.07 16.08 20.67
CA VAL A 197 0.39 16.52 21.99
C VAL A 197 -0.73 16.41 23.00
N PHE A 198 -0.44 15.78 24.13
CA PHE A 198 -1.31 15.65 25.29
C PHE A 198 -0.66 16.21 26.54
N VAL A 199 -1.46 16.71 27.45
CA VAL A 199 -1.03 17.08 28.82
C VAL A 199 -1.90 16.38 29.84
N THR A 200 -1.28 15.76 30.81
CA THR A 200 -1.97 15.12 31.95
C THR A 200 -1.52 15.70 33.26
N SER A 201 -2.38 15.63 34.27
CA SER A 201 -2.01 15.90 35.65
C SER A 201 -1.01 14.84 36.16
N ALA A 202 -0.06 15.24 37.00
CA ALA A 202 0.80 14.30 37.70
C ALA A 202 0.06 13.63 38.88
N ASP A 203 -0.95 14.30 39.46
CA ASP A 203 -1.65 13.88 40.69
C ASP A 203 -3.03 13.24 40.39
N TYR A 204 -3.62 13.53 39.22
CA TYR A 204 -4.98 13.12 38.87
C TYR A 204 -5.03 12.43 37.52
N THR A 205 -6.14 11.75 37.22
CA THR A 205 -6.34 11.04 35.97
C THR A 205 -6.78 11.92 34.77
N THR A 206 -6.82 13.27 34.98
CA THR A 206 -7.26 14.20 33.93
C THR A 206 -6.19 14.37 32.87
N THR A 207 -6.56 14.10 31.63
CA THR A 207 -5.70 14.27 30.46
C THR A 207 -6.43 15.08 29.40
N LYS A 208 -5.73 16.04 28.79
CA LYS A 208 -6.25 16.85 27.69
C LYS A 208 -5.37 16.70 26.43
N GLN A 209 -6.01 16.58 25.31
CA GLN A 209 -5.36 16.72 24.00
C GLN A 209 -5.17 18.20 23.70
N ILE A 210 -3.96 18.60 23.36
CA ILE A 210 -3.59 20.00 23.08
C ILE A 210 -3.67 20.28 21.57
N THR A 211 -3.20 19.34 20.74
CA THR A 211 -3.23 19.51 19.29
C THR A 211 -4.31 18.62 18.67
N HIS A 212 -4.96 19.12 17.62
CA HIS A 212 -6.02 18.45 16.87
C HIS A 212 -5.78 18.63 15.38
N THR A 213 -4.62 18.22 14.90
CA THR A 213 -4.24 18.43 13.49
C THR A 213 -4.09 17.10 12.76
N PRO A 214 -4.28 17.05 11.44
CA PRO A 214 -3.96 15.87 10.66
C PRO A 214 -2.44 15.68 10.46
N ALA A 215 -1.63 16.64 10.90
CA ALA A 215 -0.18 16.64 10.80
C ALA A 215 0.45 15.88 11.98
N ARG A 216 1.74 15.64 11.89
CA ARG A 216 2.51 14.99 12.94
C ARG A 216 3.19 16.04 13.81
N GLU A 217 3.07 15.85 15.12
CA GLU A 217 3.82 16.61 16.14
C GLU A 217 4.99 15.77 16.67
N ALA A 218 6.08 16.45 17.04
CA ALA A 218 7.29 15.84 17.61
C ALA A 218 7.97 16.78 18.62
N GLY A 219 8.72 16.20 19.54
CA GLY A 219 9.56 16.94 20.48
C GLY A 219 8.79 17.96 21.32
N VAL A 220 8.24 17.57 22.46
CA VAL A 220 7.52 18.47 23.36
C VAL A 220 8.37 18.88 24.56
N THR A 221 8.32 20.15 24.96
CA THR A 221 8.97 20.68 26.15
C THR A 221 8.14 21.77 26.81
N PHE A 222 8.19 21.86 28.16
CA PHE A 222 7.63 22.99 28.90
C PHE A 222 8.57 24.19 28.93
N ALA A 223 8.00 25.38 28.84
CA ALA A 223 8.71 26.60 29.19
C ALA A 223 8.80 26.72 30.71
N PRO A 224 9.73 27.56 31.22
CA PRO A 224 9.90 27.77 32.69
C PRO A 224 8.68 28.35 33.43
N ASP A 225 7.72 28.88 32.68
CA ASP A 225 6.50 29.50 33.23
C ASP A 225 5.41 28.48 33.61
N ASN A 226 5.59 27.17 33.40
CA ASN A 226 4.62 26.08 33.56
C ASN A 226 3.33 26.26 32.75
N ARG A 227 3.25 27.25 31.86
CA ARG A 227 2.04 27.68 31.14
C ARG A 227 2.16 27.55 29.63
N THR A 228 3.37 27.31 29.13
CA THR A 228 3.68 27.27 27.72
C THR A 228 4.35 25.95 27.39
N LEU A 229 3.89 25.32 26.32
CA LEU A 229 4.55 24.18 25.67
C LEU A 229 5.15 24.61 24.32
N ALA A 230 6.36 24.13 24.02
CA ALA A 230 6.95 24.19 22.69
C ALA A 230 6.99 22.80 22.09
N TYR A 231 6.66 22.68 20.84
CA TYR A 231 6.71 21.42 20.07
C TYR A 231 6.90 21.70 18.57
N ALA A 232 7.40 20.74 17.84
CA ALA A 232 7.51 20.80 16.38
C ALA A 232 6.28 20.21 15.70
N SER A 233 5.84 20.76 14.56
CA SER A 233 4.71 20.29 13.78
C SER A 233 4.98 20.40 12.27
N GLU A 234 4.46 19.44 11.50
CA GLU A 234 4.51 19.43 10.01
C GLU A 234 3.27 20.07 9.37
N ARG A 235 2.41 20.77 10.11
CA ARG A 235 1.09 21.25 9.63
C ARG A 235 1.13 22.16 8.42
N ASN A 236 2.27 22.78 8.12
CA ASN A 236 2.49 23.61 6.93
C ASN A 236 3.37 22.94 5.87
N GLY A 237 3.52 21.62 5.93
CA GLY A 237 4.33 20.84 4.98
C GLY A 237 5.82 20.76 5.31
N ASN A 238 6.29 21.52 6.31
CA ASN A 238 7.66 21.49 6.82
C ASN A 238 7.63 21.47 8.36
N TRP A 239 8.70 20.97 8.98
CA TRP A 239 8.87 21.03 10.42
C TRP A 239 9.09 22.48 10.87
N GLU A 240 8.17 22.96 11.71
CA GLU A 240 8.19 24.29 12.31
C GLU A 240 7.94 24.20 13.80
N LEU A 241 8.38 25.22 14.54
CA LEU A 241 8.21 25.28 15.99
C LEU A 241 6.93 26.03 16.33
N TYR A 242 6.14 25.45 17.23
CA TYR A 242 4.88 26.00 17.72
C TYR A 242 4.88 26.13 19.24
N LEU A 243 4.10 27.08 19.73
CA LEU A 243 3.84 27.26 21.14
C LEU A 243 2.35 27.10 21.45
N ALA A 244 2.00 26.23 22.39
CA ALA A 244 0.69 26.17 22.97
C ALA A 244 0.73 26.86 24.32
N LYS A 245 -0.12 27.87 24.55
CA LYS A 245 -0.18 28.65 25.76
C LYS A 245 -1.56 28.60 26.41
N ILE A 246 -1.62 28.70 27.75
CA ILE A 246 -2.86 28.88 28.46
C ILE A 246 -3.48 30.23 28.06
N ALA A 247 -4.69 30.19 27.45
CA ALA A 247 -5.35 31.38 26.92
C ALA A 247 -5.84 32.32 28.01
N ARG A 248 -6.33 31.80 29.15
CA ARG A 248 -6.90 32.58 30.22
C ARG A 248 -5.88 32.78 31.36
N LYS A 249 -5.84 33.99 31.91
CA LYS A 249 -4.87 34.36 32.95
C LYS A 249 -5.13 33.63 34.26
N GLU A 250 -6.38 33.40 34.59
CA GLU A 250 -6.89 32.69 35.79
C GLU A 250 -6.64 31.16 35.73
N ASP A 251 -6.49 30.58 34.56
CA ASP A 251 -6.17 29.17 34.43
C ASP A 251 -4.69 28.91 34.76
N CYS A 252 -4.43 27.92 35.57
CA CYS A 252 -3.06 27.62 36.02
C CYS A 252 -2.43 26.42 35.30
N LEU A 253 -3.24 25.54 34.75
CA LEU A 253 -2.81 24.24 34.23
C LEU A 253 -3.32 24.02 32.81
N LEU A 254 -2.46 23.49 31.91
CA LEU A 254 -2.78 23.26 30.53
C LEU A 254 -3.88 22.22 30.32
N TYR A 255 -3.99 21.22 31.19
CA TYR A 255 -5.01 20.18 31.06
C TYR A 255 -6.41 20.63 31.49
N THR A 256 -6.57 21.80 32.07
CA THR A 256 -7.89 22.36 32.50
C THR A 256 -8.31 23.58 31.68
N SER A 257 -7.41 24.16 30.89
CA SER A 257 -7.64 25.40 30.14
C SER A 257 -7.83 25.16 28.63
N ASP A 258 -8.39 26.14 27.93
CA ASP A 258 -8.27 26.20 26.47
C ASP A 258 -6.87 26.72 26.12
N ALA A 259 -6.10 25.94 25.39
CA ALA A 259 -4.80 26.35 24.90
C ALA A 259 -4.93 27.01 23.53
N ALA A 260 -4.24 28.13 23.32
CA ALA A 260 -4.07 28.78 22.04
C ALA A 260 -2.74 28.37 21.44
N ASP A 261 -2.74 28.06 20.14
CA ASP A 261 -1.59 27.65 19.34
C ASP A 261 -1.02 28.85 18.56
N ASP A 262 0.24 29.18 18.79
CA ASP A 262 0.97 30.22 18.05
C ASP A 262 2.21 29.64 17.36
N ARG A 263 2.36 29.94 16.05
CA ARG A 263 3.60 29.68 15.32
C ARG A 263 4.70 30.67 15.72
N ILE A 264 5.92 30.17 15.88
CA ILE A 264 7.11 31.00 16.10
C ILE A 264 7.87 31.20 14.80
#